data_8bb64068e13f8aa7a37f93ab2d29da4a
#
_entry.id   8bb64068e13f8aa7a37f93ab2d29da4a
#
_cell.length_a   1.000
_cell.length_b   1.000
_cell.length_c   1.000
_cell.angle_alpha   90.00
_cell.angle_beta   90.00
_cell.angle_gamma   90.00
#
_symmetry.space_group_name_H-M   'P 1'
#
loop_
_entity.id
_entity.type
_entity.pdbx_description
1 polymer ?
#
loop_
_entity_poly.entity_id
_entity_poly.type
_entity_poly.pdbx_seq_one_letter_code
_entity_poly.pdbx_strand_id
1 'polypeptide(L)'
;MRALLAGLCVAFVTPALAEPVAQLSARFADPTNRYPHNVLGDLPGFGALEVRLVGGTSLRLVLPESSVFEDISPRLWDIDGDGIPEVVAVESDQRLGARLTAWTVQRKPDGTHGISLRAAGDFIGTRFRWLAPVGMADFTGNGSPEIAYVTMPHLANRLVLVRLDGDRFSPVAQMDGVSNHRIGEDFVTGGIRDCGAGPVILIPSADWRQVIRATYEDGRLTATALGLFTTVRALEAGLACNE
;
A
#
# COMPACT_ATOMS: atom_id res chain seq x y z
N MET A 1 46.31 53.26 -2.88
CA MET A 1 44.88 52.95 -2.68
C MET A 1 44.66 51.46 -2.89
N ARG A 2 44.47 50.67 -1.82
CA ARG A 2 44.14 49.24 -1.86
C ARG A 2 42.66 49.11 -1.58
N ALA A 3 41.90 48.64 -2.56
CA ALA A 3 40.48 48.33 -2.40
C ALA A 3 40.33 46.96 -1.71
N LEU A 4 39.68 46.93 -0.54
CA LEU A 4 39.20 45.72 0.11
C LEU A 4 37.89 45.30 -0.55
N LEU A 5 37.88 44.15 -1.23
CA LEU A 5 36.65 43.46 -1.62
C LEU A 5 36.15 42.66 -0.40
N ALA A 6 35.02 43.09 0.17
CA ALA A 6 34.29 42.32 1.16
C ALA A 6 33.43 41.29 0.43
N GLY A 7 33.79 40.00 0.54
CA GLY A 7 33.01 38.88 0.03
C GLY A 7 31.79 38.62 0.94
N LEU A 8 30.59 38.77 0.40
CA LEU A 8 29.33 38.43 1.06
C LEU A 8 29.15 36.89 1.00
N CYS A 9 29.39 36.19 2.09
CA CYS A 9 29.01 34.76 2.23
C CYS A 9 27.49 34.66 2.45
N VAL A 10 26.78 34.24 1.42
CA VAL A 10 25.37 33.85 1.53
C VAL A 10 25.33 32.42 2.06
N ALA A 11 24.97 32.23 3.33
CA ALA A 11 24.69 30.91 3.89
C ALA A 11 23.37 30.40 3.37
N PHE A 12 23.41 29.36 2.52
CA PHE A 12 22.22 28.60 2.16
C PHE A 12 21.79 27.76 3.37
N VAL A 13 20.70 28.13 4.00
CA VAL A 13 20.03 27.28 4.98
C VAL A 13 19.24 26.23 4.19
N THR A 14 19.80 25.03 4.08
CA THR A 14 19.03 23.87 3.59
C THR A 14 17.97 23.55 4.65
N PRO A 15 16.69 23.41 4.27
CA PRO A 15 15.68 22.93 5.21
C PRO A 15 16.11 21.53 5.69
N ALA A 16 16.22 21.37 7.00
CA ALA A 16 16.43 20.04 7.58
C ALA A 16 15.20 19.19 7.24
N LEU A 17 15.38 18.11 6.50
CA LEU A 17 14.34 17.10 6.33
C LEU A 17 14.03 16.52 7.71
N ALA A 18 12.75 16.41 8.05
CA ALA A 18 12.33 15.83 9.32
C ALA A 18 12.73 14.35 9.32
N GLU A 19 13.42 13.91 10.38
CA GLU A 19 13.83 12.51 10.51
C GLU A 19 12.59 11.62 10.72
N PRO A 20 12.48 10.49 10.00
CA PRO A 20 11.40 9.52 10.17
C PRO A 20 11.49 8.85 11.55
N VAL A 21 10.34 8.42 12.08
CA VAL A 21 10.22 7.84 13.42
C VAL A 21 9.57 6.46 13.33
N ALA A 22 10.22 5.45 13.92
CA ALA A 22 9.76 4.07 13.89
C ALA A 22 8.37 3.89 14.51
N GLN A 23 7.51 3.20 13.77
CA GLN A 23 6.12 2.88 14.11
C GLN A 23 6.05 1.46 14.67
N LEU A 24 5.33 1.27 15.77
CA LEU A 24 5.15 -0.02 16.41
C LEU A 24 3.90 -0.74 15.92
N SER A 25 2.80 0.00 15.78
CA SER A 25 1.53 -0.52 15.27
C SER A 25 0.69 0.60 14.66
N ALA A 26 -0.23 0.20 13.79
CA ALA A 26 -1.23 1.07 13.21
C ALA A 26 -2.60 0.39 13.25
N ARG A 27 -3.68 1.18 13.40
CA ARG A 27 -5.06 0.72 13.30
C ARG A 27 -5.96 1.80 12.76
N PHE A 28 -7.04 1.40 12.11
CA PHE A 28 -8.09 2.33 11.76
C PHE A 28 -8.96 2.68 12.97
N ALA A 29 -9.53 3.87 12.95
CA ALA A 29 -10.39 4.41 13.98
C ALA A 29 -11.53 5.25 13.37
N ASP A 30 -12.52 5.62 14.20
CA ASP A 30 -13.72 6.34 13.78
C ASP A 30 -14.49 5.60 12.67
N PRO A 31 -15.06 4.43 12.99
CA PRO A 31 -15.91 3.72 12.03
C PRO A 31 -17.05 4.65 11.57
N THR A 32 -17.31 4.66 10.26
CA THR A 32 -18.26 5.59 9.65
C THR A 32 -18.96 4.98 8.43
N ASN A 33 -20.21 5.37 8.20
CA ASN A 33 -20.99 4.97 7.02
C ASN A 33 -21.04 6.09 5.96
N ARG A 34 -20.18 7.12 6.04
CA ARG A 34 -20.20 8.23 5.07
C ARG A 34 -19.83 7.81 3.64
N TYR A 35 -19.22 6.62 3.48
CA TYR A 35 -18.94 5.98 2.19
C TYR A 35 -19.53 4.57 2.14
N PRO A 36 -20.84 4.42 1.87
CA PRO A 36 -21.54 3.14 1.99
C PRO A 36 -21.34 2.24 0.75
N HIS A 37 -20.10 1.83 0.49
CA HIS A 37 -19.77 0.93 -0.61
C HIS A 37 -20.04 -0.54 -0.26
N ASN A 38 -19.82 -0.90 1.02
CA ASN A 38 -20.05 -2.24 1.58
C ASN A 38 -19.33 -3.37 0.83
N VAL A 39 -18.23 -3.06 0.16
CA VAL A 39 -17.44 -4.05 -0.57
C VAL A 39 -16.83 -5.08 0.39
N LEU A 40 -16.48 -4.66 1.60
CA LEU A 40 -15.90 -5.48 2.68
C LEU A 40 -16.96 -6.03 3.64
N GLY A 41 -18.19 -6.31 3.16
CA GLY A 41 -19.27 -6.81 3.98
C GLY A 41 -19.72 -5.83 5.05
N ASP A 42 -19.74 -6.28 6.30
CA ASP A 42 -20.15 -5.47 7.46
C ASP A 42 -19.03 -4.58 8.02
N LEU A 43 -17.80 -4.68 7.46
CA LEU A 43 -16.69 -3.83 7.86
C LEU A 43 -16.96 -2.38 7.42
N PRO A 44 -17.01 -1.42 8.36
CA PRO A 44 -17.27 -0.02 8.01
C PRO A 44 -16.05 0.61 7.34
N GLY A 45 -16.24 1.74 6.66
CA GLY A 45 -15.15 2.65 6.39
C GLY A 45 -14.69 3.33 7.68
N PHE A 46 -13.47 3.87 7.69
CA PHE A 46 -12.90 4.52 8.86
C PHE A 46 -12.50 5.95 8.56
N GLY A 47 -12.79 6.86 9.48
CA GLY A 47 -12.46 8.28 9.36
C GLY A 47 -11.07 8.64 9.84
N ALA A 48 -10.39 7.75 10.57
CA ALA A 48 -9.09 8.05 11.17
C ALA A 48 -8.12 6.86 11.15
N LEU A 49 -6.84 7.21 11.27
CA LEU A 49 -5.72 6.30 11.47
C LEU A 49 -5.05 6.62 12.80
N GLU A 50 -4.84 5.63 13.63
CA GLU A 50 -4.04 5.71 14.85
C GLU A 50 -2.74 4.94 14.68
N VAL A 51 -1.63 5.59 15.03
CA VAL A 51 -0.29 5.02 14.97
C VAL A 51 0.35 5.09 16.35
N ARG A 52 0.89 3.97 16.81
CA ARG A 52 1.66 3.89 18.04
C ARG A 52 3.14 3.77 17.70
N LEU A 53 3.93 4.65 18.30
CA LEU A 53 5.38 4.70 18.08
C LEU A 53 6.12 3.77 19.05
N VAL A 54 7.32 3.38 18.66
CA VAL A 54 8.31 2.84 19.59
C VAL A 54 8.55 3.90 20.66
N GLY A 55 8.37 3.52 21.96
CA GLY A 55 8.39 4.51 23.05
C GLY A 55 7.00 4.88 23.60
N GLY A 56 5.91 4.39 22.98
CA GLY A 56 4.56 4.41 23.55
C GLY A 56 3.69 5.61 23.18
N THR A 57 4.22 6.61 22.48
CA THR A 57 3.42 7.74 21.98
C THR A 57 2.39 7.27 20.95
N SER A 58 1.14 7.72 21.09
CA SER A 58 0.09 7.46 20.11
C SER A 58 -0.22 8.75 19.34
N LEU A 59 -0.32 8.62 18.04
CA LEU A 59 -0.68 9.70 17.11
C LEU A 59 -1.97 9.36 16.39
N ARG A 60 -2.68 10.39 15.97
CA ARG A 60 -3.94 10.24 15.24
C ARG A 60 -3.98 11.17 14.04
N LEU A 61 -4.36 10.61 12.90
CA LEU A 61 -4.70 11.33 11.67
C LEU A 61 -6.19 11.18 11.43
N VAL A 62 -6.86 12.29 11.12
CA VAL A 62 -8.28 12.30 10.72
C VAL A 62 -8.36 12.69 9.26
N LEU A 63 -9.03 11.87 8.46
CA LEU A 63 -9.29 12.17 7.05
C LEU A 63 -10.38 13.24 6.90
N PRO A 64 -10.34 14.03 5.80
CA PRO A 64 -11.44 14.93 5.45
C PRO A 64 -12.77 14.16 5.31
N GLU A 65 -13.89 14.85 5.48
CA GLU A 65 -15.24 14.26 5.32
C GLU A 65 -15.49 13.65 3.93
N SER A 66 -14.72 14.07 2.92
CA SER A 66 -14.79 13.52 1.57
C SER A 66 -14.13 12.14 1.43
N SER A 67 -13.35 11.68 2.42
CA SER A 67 -12.55 10.45 2.33
C SER A 67 -12.78 9.52 3.52
N VAL A 68 -12.53 8.24 3.29
CA VAL A 68 -12.44 7.19 4.33
C VAL A 68 -11.25 6.30 4.05
N PHE A 69 -10.74 5.61 5.06
CA PHE A 69 -9.99 4.38 4.85
C PHE A 69 -10.99 3.25 4.60
N GLU A 70 -10.93 2.68 3.40
CA GLU A 70 -11.74 1.54 2.97
C GLU A 70 -10.82 0.34 2.79
N ASP A 71 -10.43 -0.26 3.90
CA ASP A 71 -9.44 -1.31 3.94
C ASP A 71 -9.66 -2.22 5.16
N ILE A 72 -9.14 -3.43 5.10
CA ILE A 72 -9.26 -4.43 6.17
C ILE A 72 -8.42 -4.01 7.38
N SER A 73 -7.18 -3.63 7.14
CA SER A 73 -6.25 -3.14 8.15
C SER A 73 -5.12 -2.33 7.51
N PRO A 74 -4.53 -1.37 8.23
CA PRO A 74 -3.31 -0.73 7.78
C PRO A 74 -2.14 -1.71 7.83
N ARG A 75 -1.16 -1.55 6.94
CA ARG A 75 0.04 -2.39 6.83
C ARG A 75 1.26 -1.56 7.14
N LEU A 76 2.20 -2.13 7.89
CA LEU A 76 3.49 -1.51 8.13
C LEU A 76 4.49 -2.09 7.13
N TRP A 77 4.82 -1.32 6.10
CA TRP A 77 5.74 -1.71 5.02
C TRP A 77 6.81 -0.64 4.83
N ASP A 78 8.05 -1.07 4.80
CA ASP A 78 9.20 -0.22 4.47
C ASP A 78 9.26 -0.06 2.94
N ILE A 79 8.58 0.99 2.42
CA ILE A 79 8.38 1.18 0.98
C ILE A 79 9.57 1.85 0.28
N ASP A 80 10.50 2.43 1.04
CA ASP A 80 11.68 3.11 0.49
C ASP A 80 13.01 2.48 0.92
N GLY A 81 12.95 1.43 1.76
CA GLY A 81 14.12 0.64 2.15
C GLY A 81 15.02 1.33 3.19
N ASP A 82 14.48 2.30 3.93
CA ASP A 82 15.24 3.02 4.96
C ASP A 82 15.25 2.29 6.33
N GLY A 83 14.53 1.17 6.44
CA GLY A 83 14.40 0.35 7.65
C GLY A 83 13.29 0.82 8.58
N ILE A 84 12.52 1.86 8.23
CA ILE A 84 11.41 2.41 9.01
C ILE A 84 10.12 2.27 8.21
N PRO A 85 9.20 1.37 8.62
CA PRO A 85 8.03 1.10 7.81
C PRO A 85 7.05 2.27 7.77
N GLU A 86 6.45 2.53 6.61
CA GLU A 86 5.29 3.38 6.44
C GLU A 86 4.00 2.63 6.75
N VAL A 87 2.93 3.40 7.03
CA VAL A 87 1.57 2.86 7.10
C VAL A 87 0.93 2.91 5.72
N VAL A 88 0.82 1.75 5.08
CA VAL A 88 0.17 1.61 3.78
C VAL A 88 -1.30 1.26 3.97
N ALA A 89 -2.19 1.99 3.29
CA ALA A 89 -3.64 1.85 3.40
C ALA A 89 -4.35 2.23 2.10
N VAL A 90 -5.61 1.79 1.97
CA VAL A 90 -6.51 2.19 0.90
C VAL A 90 -7.38 3.34 1.38
N GLU A 91 -7.27 4.48 0.72
CA GLU A 91 -8.14 5.65 0.92
C GLU A 91 -9.15 5.72 -0.23
N SER A 92 -10.44 5.89 0.10
CA SER A 92 -11.53 6.09 -0.85
C SER A 92 -12.15 7.47 -0.71
N ASP A 93 -12.18 8.23 -1.82
CA ASP A 93 -12.87 9.53 -1.93
C ASP A 93 -14.30 9.35 -2.42
N GLN A 94 -15.22 10.18 -1.92
CA GLN A 94 -16.66 10.08 -2.23
C GLN A 94 -17.01 10.24 -3.71
N ARG A 95 -16.13 10.80 -4.54
CA ARG A 95 -16.35 11.00 -5.98
C ARG A 95 -15.39 10.19 -6.83
N LEU A 96 -14.14 10.03 -6.37
CA LEU A 96 -13.04 9.51 -7.18
C LEU A 96 -12.75 8.02 -6.91
N GLY A 97 -13.37 7.41 -5.90
CA GLY A 97 -13.09 6.02 -5.53
C GLY A 97 -11.76 5.86 -4.79
N ALA A 98 -11.17 4.68 -4.87
CA ALA A 98 -9.99 4.32 -4.09
C ALA A 98 -8.66 4.76 -4.70
N ARG A 99 -7.66 4.93 -3.83
CA ARG A 99 -6.23 5.01 -4.16
C ARG A 99 -5.40 4.30 -3.08
N LEU A 100 -4.21 3.88 -3.44
CA LEU A 100 -3.21 3.44 -2.47
C LEU A 100 -2.55 4.66 -1.84
N THR A 101 -2.35 4.65 -0.52
CA THR A 101 -1.65 5.70 0.23
C THR A 101 -0.60 5.09 1.15
N ALA A 102 0.47 5.82 1.39
CA ALA A 102 1.46 5.55 2.43
C ALA A 102 1.61 6.77 3.33
N TRP A 103 1.65 6.54 4.63
CA TRP A 103 1.73 7.58 5.66
C TRP A 103 2.96 7.34 6.51
N THR A 104 3.74 8.38 6.72
CA THR A 104 4.93 8.35 7.58
C THR A 104 4.72 9.17 8.83
N VAL A 105 5.49 8.86 9.87
CA VAL A 105 5.56 9.68 11.08
C VAL A 105 6.85 10.48 11.03
N GLN A 106 6.72 11.77 11.21
CA GLN A 106 7.85 12.69 11.18
C GLN A 106 7.91 13.49 12.49
N ARG A 107 9.14 13.81 12.91
CA ARG A 107 9.37 14.76 13.98
C ARG A 107 9.27 16.18 13.43
N LYS A 108 8.41 16.99 14.05
CA LYS A 108 8.21 18.40 13.69
C LYS A 108 9.31 19.27 14.29
N PRO A 109 9.51 20.51 13.77
CA PRO A 109 10.50 21.44 14.31
C PRO A 109 10.31 21.81 15.78
N ASP A 110 9.07 21.73 16.30
CA ASP A 110 8.74 21.96 17.70
C ASP A 110 9.03 20.76 18.61
N GLY A 111 9.58 19.69 18.05
CA GLY A 111 9.92 18.44 18.75
C GLY A 111 8.76 17.46 18.91
N THR A 112 7.54 17.81 18.51
CA THR A 112 6.38 16.92 18.50
C THR A 112 6.44 15.98 17.27
N HIS A 113 5.60 14.95 17.27
CA HIS A 113 5.45 14.05 16.13
C HIS A 113 4.14 14.30 15.39
N GLY A 114 4.09 13.98 14.12
CA GLY A 114 2.87 14.04 13.31
C GLY A 114 2.86 13.00 12.21
N ILE A 115 1.67 12.55 11.82
CA ILE A 115 1.46 11.69 10.65
C ILE A 115 1.28 12.59 9.44
N SER A 116 1.98 12.27 8.35
CA SER A 116 1.87 12.96 7.05
C SER A 116 1.80 11.97 5.90
N LEU A 117 1.20 12.39 4.79
CA LEU A 117 1.20 11.60 3.56
C LEU A 117 2.63 11.52 3.01
N ARG A 118 3.16 10.30 2.88
CA ARG A 118 4.48 10.02 2.29
C ARG A 118 4.38 9.85 0.77
N ALA A 119 3.37 9.09 0.34
CA ALA A 119 3.12 8.86 -1.07
C ALA A 119 1.65 8.47 -1.32
N ALA A 120 1.18 8.73 -2.53
CA ALA A 120 -0.13 8.27 -2.98
C ALA A 120 -0.11 7.88 -4.46
N GLY A 121 -0.93 6.88 -4.81
CA GLY A 121 -1.31 6.60 -6.19
C GLY A 121 -2.41 7.57 -6.68
N ASP A 122 -2.74 7.49 -7.96
CA ASP A 122 -3.90 8.18 -8.50
C ASP A 122 -5.19 7.50 -8.02
N PHE A 123 -6.24 8.29 -7.79
CA PHE A 123 -7.56 7.73 -7.60
C PHE A 123 -8.02 6.97 -8.85
N ILE A 124 -8.80 5.91 -8.68
CA ILE A 124 -9.39 5.14 -9.82
C ILE A 124 -10.24 6.04 -10.71
N GLY A 125 -10.81 7.14 -10.16
CA GLY A 125 -11.54 8.17 -10.89
C GLY A 125 -13.05 8.03 -10.84
N THR A 126 -13.58 7.00 -10.20
CA THR A 126 -15.03 6.76 -10.10
C THR A 126 -15.40 6.26 -8.71
N ARG A 127 -16.45 6.84 -8.13
CA ARG A 127 -17.01 6.42 -6.85
C ARG A 127 -17.31 4.92 -6.84
N PHE A 128 -17.11 4.27 -5.68
CA PHE A 128 -17.37 2.85 -5.50
C PHE A 128 -16.53 1.97 -6.45
N ARG A 129 -15.30 2.41 -6.70
CA ARG A 129 -14.25 1.59 -7.29
C ARG A 129 -13.15 1.43 -6.26
N TRP A 130 -12.75 0.20 -6.03
CA TRP A 130 -11.88 -0.19 -4.95
C TRP A 130 -10.66 -0.95 -5.46
N LEU A 131 -9.62 -1.00 -4.66
CA LEU A 131 -8.42 -1.79 -4.88
C LEU A 131 -8.07 -2.58 -3.62
N ALA A 132 -7.51 -3.77 -3.80
CA ALA A 132 -7.20 -4.70 -2.73
C ALA A 132 -5.70 -5.03 -2.72
N PRO A 133 -4.92 -4.54 -1.74
CA PRO A 133 -3.50 -4.88 -1.63
C PRO A 133 -3.29 -6.39 -1.42
N VAL A 134 -2.25 -6.94 -2.07
CA VAL A 134 -1.84 -8.34 -1.97
C VAL A 134 -0.61 -8.47 -1.07
N GLY A 135 0.39 -7.59 -1.26
CA GLY A 135 1.64 -7.63 -0.51
C GLY A 135 2.71 -6.74 -1.13
N MET A 136 3.91 -6.79 -0.57
CA MET A 136 5.07 -6.03 -1.01
C MET A 136 6.31 -6.92 -1.05
N ALA A 137 7.09 -6.82 -2.13
CA ALA A 137 8.39 -7.48 -2.29
C ALA A 137 9.19 -6.81 -3.41
N ASP A 138 10.49 -7.08 -3.48
CA ASP A 138 11.34 -6.69 -4.61
C ASP A 138 11.13 -7.67 -5.78
N PHE A 139 10.05 -7.46 -6.56
CA PHE A 139 9.71 -8.32 -7.70
C PHE A 139 10.66 -8.12 -8.87
N THR A 140 11.25 -6.94 -9.00
CA THR A 140 12.14 -6.59 -10.11
C THR A 140 13.59 -6.94 -9.85
N GLY A 141 13.96 -7.31 -8.61
CA GLY A 141 15.32 -7.68 -8.22
C GLY A 141 16.30 -6.51 -8.21
N ASN A 142 15.81 -5.27 -8.09
CA ASN A 142 16.64 -4.08 -8.15
C ASN A 142 16.96 -3.47 -6.76
N GLY A 143 16.50 -4.13 -5.69
CA GLY A 143 16.68 -3.69 -4.30
C GLY A 143 15.63 -2.70 -3.79
N SER A 144 14.65 -2.32 -4.62
CA SER A 144 13.53 -1.46 -4.22
C SER A 144 12.24 -2.25 -4.27
N PRO A 145 11.43 -2.27 -3.20
CA PRO A 145 10.21 -3.07 -3.18
C PRO A 145 9.11 -2.47 -4.06
N GLU A 146 8.29 -3.35 -4.63
CA GLU A 146 7.03 -3.00 -5.25
C GLU A 146 5.86 -3.48 -4.40
N ILE A 147 4.77 -2.70 -4.42
CA ILE A 147 3.49 -3.09 -3.83
C ILE A 147 2.62 -3.71 -4.92
N ALA A 148 2.11 -4.91 -4.65
CA ALA A 148 1.13 -5.60 -5.48
C ALA A 148 -0.28 -5.36 -4.96
N TYR A 149 -1.22 -4.99 -5.83
CA TYR A 149 -2.64 -4.92 -5.52
C TYR A 149 -3.51 -5.31 -6.71
N VAL A 150 -4.73 -5.75 -6.47
CA VAL A 150 -5.73 -5.93 -7.52
C VAL A 150 -6.62 -4.71 -7.58
N THR A 151 -6.63 -4.00 -8.70
CA THR A 151 -7.57 -2.91 -8.94
C THR A 151 -8.89 -3.44 -9.47
N MET A 152 -9.99 -2.96 -8.90
CA MET A 152 -11.36 -3.34 -9.23
C MET A 152 -11.54 -4.87 -9.31
N PRO A 153 -11.33 -5.62 -8.20
CA PRO A 153 -11.32 -7.08 -8.18
C PRO A 153 -12.64 -7.73 -8.62
N HIS A 154 -13.72 -6.95 -8.71
CA HIS A 154 -15.04 -7.40 -9.15
C HIS A 154 -15.41 -6.96 -10.58
N LEU A 155 -14.52 -6.20 -11.25
CA LEU A 155 -14.79 -5.60 -12.57
C LEU A 155 -13.60 -5.76 -13.52
N ALA A 156 -12.49 -5.06 -13.26
CA ALA A 156 -11.31 -5.09 -14.12
C ALA A 156 -10.45 -6.34 -13.90
N ASN A 157 -10.46 -6.89 -12.67
CA ASN A 157 -9.70 -8.08 -12.31
C ASN A 157 -8.22 -7.97 -12.71
N ARG A 158 -7.60 -6.81 -12.37
CA ARG A 158 -6.26 -6.46 -12.81
C ARG A 158 -5.29 -6.39 -11.65
N LEU A 159 -4.25 -7.20 -11.68
CA LEU A 159 -3.08 -7.11 -10.82
C LEU A 159 -2.17 -5.98 -11.30
N VAL A 160 -1.73 -5.14 -10.38
CA VAL A 160 -0.83 -4.00 -10.64
C VAL A 160 0.33 -4.09 -9.66
N LEU A 161 1.55 -3.91 -10.16
CA LEU A 161 2.73 -3.60 -9.35
C LEU A 161 3.01 -2.11 -9.45
N VAL A 162 3.21 -1.47 -8.31
CA VAL A 162 3.61 -0.07 -8.22
C VAL A 162 4.87 0.05 -7.37
N ARG A 163 5.68 1.05 -7.66
CA ARG A 163 6.88 1.42 -6.89
C ARG A 163 6.77 2.87 -6.43
N LEU A 164 7.40 3.15 -5.30
CA LEU A 164 7.59 4.52 -4.85
C LEU A 164 8.49 5.27 -5.83
N ASP A 165 8.02 6.45 -6.28
CA ASP A 165 8.73 7.37 -7.15
C ASP A 165 8.48 8.80 -6.64
N GLY A 166 9.45 9.34 -5.88
CA GLY A 166 9.27 10.59 -5.16
C GLY A 166 8.18 10.50 -4.08
N ASP A 167 7.07 11.18 -4.30
CA ASP A 167 5.89 11.18 -3.42
C ASP A 167 4.68 10.44 -4.03
N ARG A 168 4.92 9.64 -5.08
CA ARG A 168 3.87 8.93 -5.82
C ARG A 168 4.16 7.44 -5.93
N PHE A 169 3.10 6.66 -6.12
CA PHE A 169 3.19 5.28 -6.57
C PHE A 169 3.04 5.22 -8.09
N SER A 170 4.15 4.87 -8.77
CA SER A 170 4.21 4.74 -10.22
C SER A 170 4.06 3.29 -10.67
N PRO A 171 3.23 3.00 -11.69
CA PRO A 171 3.07 1.63 -12.21
C PRO A 171 4.38 1.06 -12.76
N VAL A 172 4.70 -0.19 -12.40
CA VAL A 172 5.83 -0.97 -12.91
C VAL A 172 5.36 -1.99 -13.92
N ALA A 173 4.32 -2.73 -13.59
CA ALA A 173 3.73 -3.74 -14.47
C ALA A 173 2.27 -4.00 -14.09
N GLN A 174 1.52 -4.57 -15.02
CA GLN A 174 0.14 -4.98 -14.79
C GLN A 174 -0.24 -6.19 -15.62
N MET A 175 -1.22 -6.96 -15.16
CA MET A 175 -1.84 -8.06 -15.88
C MET A 175 -3.32 -8.21 -15.51
N ASP A 176 -4.13 -8.67 -16.46
CA ASP A 176 -5.54 -8.96 -16.24
C ASP A 176 -5.78 -10.44 -15.88
N GLY A 177 -7.00 -10.77 -15.50
CA GLY A 177 -7.46 -12.16 -15.35
C GLY A 177 -7.31 -12.74 -13.95
N VAL A 178 -7.08 -11.93 -12.93
CA VAL A 178 -6.99 -12.38 -11.54
C VAL A 178 -7.88 -11.54 -10.62
N SER A 179 -8.29 -12.15 -9.51
CA SER A 179 -9.03 -11.48 -8.44
C SER A 179 -8.50 -11.93 -7.08
N ASN A 180 -8.71 -11.11 -6.06
CA ASN A 180 -8.31 -11.44 -4.69
C ASN A 180 -9.43 -11.16 -3.67
N HIS A 181 -10.63 -10.83 -4.14
CA HIS A 181 -11.73 -10.49 -3.25
C HIS A 181 -13.09 -10.77 -3.89
N ARG A 182 -14.03 -11.26 -3.09
CA ARG A 182 -15.45 -11.37 -3.42
C ARG A 182 -16.26 -10.38 -2.60
N ILE A 183 -17.24 -9.74 -3.20
CA ILE A 183 -18.11 -8.78 -2.51
C ILE A 183 -18.72 -9.41 -1.26
N GLY A 184 -18.57 -8.72 -0.13
CA GLY A 184 -19.08 -9.14 1.16
C GLY A 184 -18.11 -9.94 2.04
N GLU A 185 -16.92 -10.29 1.54
CA GLU A 185 -15.84 -10.83 2.36
C GLU A 185 -15.13 -9.69 3.11
N ASP A 186 -14.69 -9.94 4.34
CA ASP A 186 -13.92 -9.02 5.18
C ASP A 186 -12.41 -9.33 5.15
N PHE A 187 -11.97 -10.09 4.14
CA PHE A 187 -10.58 -10.47 3.91
C PHE A 187 -10.25 -10.47 2.42
N VAL A 188 -8.97 -10.44 2.08
CA VAL A 188 -8.44 -10.66 0.73
C VAL A 188 -7.78 -12.02 0.63
N THR A 189 -7.87 -12.64 -0.55
CA THR A 189 -7.34 -13.97 -0.84
C THR A 189 -6.11 -13.84 -1.73
N GLY A 190 -5.01 -14.47 -1.34
CA GLY A 190 -3.73 -14.41 -2.06
C GLY A 190 -2.63 -13.83 -1.21
N GLY A 191 -1.44 -13.79 -1.75
CA GLY A 191 -0.27 -13.30 -1.05
C GLY A 191 1.01 -13.50 -1.87
N ILE A 192 2.12 -13.15 -1.23
CA ILE A 192 3.45 -13.28 -1.81
C ILE A 192 4.15 -14.47 -1.18
N ARG A 193 4.82 -15.25 -2.01
CA ARG A 193 5.69 -16.35 -1.60
C ARG A 193 7.07 -16.14 -2.19
N ASP A 194 8.11 -16.23 -1.35
CA ASP A 194 9.50 -16.34 -1.79
C ASP A 194 10.14 -17.53 -1.08
N CYS A 195 10.51 -18.55 -1.87
CA CYS A 195 11.19 -19.74 -1.40
C CYS A 195 12.65 -19.79 -1.89
N GLY A 196 13.28 -18.62 -2.03
CA GLY A 196 14.68 -18.49 -2.45
C GLY A 196 14.90 -18.39 -3.97
N ALA A 197 13.81 -18.43 -4.75
CA ALA A 197 13.86 -18.25 -6.22
C ALA A 197 13.31 -16.86 -6.67
N GLY A 198 13.13 -15.96 -5.73
CA GLY A 198 12.50 -14.66 -5.91
C GLY A 198 10.99 -14.68 -5.62
N PRO A 199 10.41 -13.49 -5.37
CA PRO A 199 9.02 -13.37 -4.96
C PRO A 199 8.06 -13.68 -6.11
N VAL A 200 7.01 -14.45 -5.79
CA VAL A 200 5.89 -14.73 -6.68
C VAL A 200 4.58 -14.41 -5.98
N ILE A 201 3.56 -14.06 -6.74
CA ILE A 201 2.22 -13.80 -6.21
C ILE A 201 1.38 -15.05 -6.49
N LEU A 202 0.74 -15.60 -5.43
CA LEU A 202 -0.29 -16.63 -5.54
C LEU A 202 -1.66 -16.00 -5.34
N ILE A 203 -2.54 -16.14 -6.33
CA ILE A 203 -3.81 -15.43 -6.38
C ILE A 203 -4.85 -16.23 -7.18
N PRO A 204 -6.15 -16.16 -6.86
CA PRO A 204 -7.17 -16.77 -7.70
C PRO A 204 -7.26 -16.15 -9.10
N SER A 205 -7.63 -16.96 -10.09
CA SER A 205 -8.11 -16.45 -11.38
C SER A 205 -9.38 -15.60 -11.20
N ALA A 206 -9.68 -14.73 -12.16
CA ALA A 206 -10.85 -13.83 -12.08
C ALA A 206 -12.18 -14.60 -11.92
N ASP A 207 -12.28 -15.80 -12.45
CA ASP A 207 -13.44 -16.70 -12.31
C ASP A 207 -13.37 -17.60 -11.07
N TRP A 208 -12.34 -17.48 -10.24
CA TRP A 208 -12.11 -18.25 -9.02
C TRP A 208 -12.00 -19.77 -9.22
N ARG A 209 -11.60 -20.22 -10.41
CA ARG A 209 -11.45 -21.66 -10.71
C ARG A 209 -10.04 -22.18 -10.53
N GLN A 210 -9.04 -21.31 -10.68
CA GLN A 210 -7.64 -21.70 -10.66
C GLN A 210 -6.84 -20.87 -9.65
N VAL A 211 -5.76 -21.44 -9.15
CA VAL A 211 -4.68 -20.69 -8.48
C VAL A 211 -3.69 -20.27 -9.57
N ILE A 212 -3.45 -18.97 -9.64
CA ILE A 212 -2.49 -18.36 -10.56
C ILE A 212 -1.23 -18.00 -9.78
N ARG A 213 -0.08 -18.41 -10.30
CA ARG A 213 1.21 -17.86 -9.93
C ARG A 213 1.53 -16.75 -10.91
N ALA A 214 1.62 -15.52 -10.41
CA ALA A 214 2.09 -14.38 -11.18
C ALA A 214 3.57 -14.11 -10.83
N THR A 215 4.40 -13.98 -11.85
CA THR A 215 5.84 -13.67 -11.75
C THR A 215 6.15 -12.43 -12.57
N TYR A 216 7.15 -11.65 -12.12
CA TYR A 216 7.66 -10.53 -12.91
C TYR A 216 8.91 -10.99 -13.67
N GLU A 217 8.86 -10.92 -15.00
CA GLU A 217 9.93 -11.34 -15.90
C GLU A 217 10.00 -10.39 -17.10
N ASP A 218 11.19 -9.97 -17.48
CA ASP A 218 11.43 -9.12 -18.66
C ASP A 218 10.52 -7.89 -18.77
N GLY A 219 10.29 -7.20 -17.64
CA GLY A 219 9.50 -5.96 -17.62
C GLY A 219 7.98 -6.16 -17.58
N ARG A 220 7.48 -7.36 -17.36
CA ARG A 220 6.04 -7.67 -17.37
C ARG A 220 5.66 -8.73 -16.33
N LEU A 221 4.39 -8.72 -15.96
CA LEU A 221 3.80 -9.81 -15.20
C LEU A 221 3.38 -10.94 -16.13
N THR A 222 3.72 -12.17 -15.77
CA THR A 222 3.33 -13.41 -16.46
C THR A 222 2.50 -14.28 -15.51
N ALA A 223 1.57 -15.07 -16.06
CA ALA A 223 0.67 -15.93 -15.30
C ALA A 223 0.88 -17.40 -15.62
N THR A 224 0.98 -18.24 -14.61
CA THR A 224 0.99 -19.70 -14.71
C THR A 224 -0.11 -20.28 -13.83
N ALA A 225 -1.02 -21.05 -14.40
CA ALA A 225 -2.01 -21.80 -13.63
C ALA A 225 -1.33 -22.97 -12.91
N LEU A 226 -1.50 -23.04 -11.59
CA LEU A 226 -0.92 -24.09 -10.74
C LEU A 226 -1.87 -25.27 -10.51
N GLY A 227 -3.18 -25.05 -10.70
CA GLY A 227 -4.21 -26.03 -10.47
C GLY A 227 -5.53 -25.41 -10.05
N LEU A 228 -6.48 -26.24 -9.63
CA LEU A 228 -7.81 -25.77 -9.23
C LEU A 228 -7.74 -24.96 -7.92
N PHE A 229 -8.45 -23.84 -7.89
CA PHE A 229 -8.73 -23.14 -6.65
C PHE A 229 -9.83 -23.89 -5.90
N THR A 230 -9.51 -24.49 -4.79
CA THR A 230 -10.45 -25.29 -3.98
C THR A 230 -10.97 -24.52 -2.77
N THR A 231 -10.07 -23.95 -1.99
CA THR A 231 -10.40 -23.16 -0.80
C THR A 231 -9.35 -22.07 -0.57
N VAL A 232 -9.72 -21.01 0.14
CA VAL A 232 -8.79 -19.97 0.63
C VAL A 232 -7.66 -20.61 1.43
N ARG A 233 -7.98 -21.50 2.37
CA ARG A 233 -6.99 -22.21 3.20
C ARG A 233 -5.97 -23.01 2.39
N ALA A 234 -6.40 -23.64 1.28
CA ALA A 234 -5.47 -24.39 0.42
C ALA A 234 -4.49 -23.46 -0.29
N LEU A 235 -4.95 -22.26 -0.71
CA LEU A 235 -4.08 -21.25 -1.30
C LEU A 235 -3.12 -20.69 -0.25
N GLU A 236 -3.59 -20.38 0.95
CA GLU A 236 -2.76 -19.91 2.08
C GLU A 236 -1.69 -20.93 2.45
N ALA A 237 -2.03 -22.23 2.49
CA ALA A 237 -1.04 -23.29 2.68
C ALA A 237 0.02 -23.29 1.56
N GLY A 238 -0.36 -22.96 0.32
CA GLY A 238 0.55 -22.80 -0.81
C GLY A 238 1.48 -21.59 -0.70
N LEU A 239 1.19 -20.61 0.17
CA LEU A 239 2.09 -19.48 0.44
C LEU A 239 3.25 -19.88 1.36
N ALA A 240 3.12 -20.95 2.13
CA ALA A 240 4.22 -21.48 2.94
C ALA A 240 5.22 -22.23 2.02
N CYS A 241 6.51 -22.05 2.30
CA CYS A 241 7.58 -22.78 1.61
C CYS A 241 7.77 -24.18 2.24
N ASN A 242 6.69 -24.94 2.33
CA ASN A 242 6.76 -26.32 2.78
C ASN A 242 7.04 -27.20 1.55
N GLU A 243 8.26 -27.72 1.48
CA GLU A 243 8.58 -28.88 0.63
C GLU A 243 8.13 -30.17 1.29
#